data_48c0dc133f50cdd8888bd4a906dc9ed6
#
_entry.id   48c0dc133f50cdd8888bd4a906dc9ed6
#
_cell.length_a   1.000
_cell.length_b   1.000
_cell.length_c   1.000
_cell.angle_alpha   90.00
_cell.angle_beta   90.00
_cell.angle_gamma   90.00
#
_symmetry.space_group_name_H-M   'P 1'
#
loop_
_entity.id
_entity.type
_entity.pdbx_description
1 polymer ?
#
loop_
_entity_poly.entity_id
_entity_poly.type
_entity_poly.pdbx_seq_one_letter_code
_entity_poly.pdbx_strand_id
1 'polypeptide(L)'
;SQEMVIKMSSGYVLSDEVLKHRINEPAFPKNSSFKADRSLNDLDLFTSGQPTDFYKELRENAPVYFHDPMPTDPEPGYWVLTRHEDIKHVSMNPKIFSSQYATGNLLTLGTEENRHPKLFKSTIDHMLNLDGEMHLGLRKEHMPFFKPGFVEDLQKKVSLKVSQLLDHISPMGECNIVSEVSQQLPIFTLSEILGIPEDDRQKLVSWMEFLELAQYFAVEQIKQKNEGISATSPDPEMINLFNTMVDEMFDYGKYILHKKRNNPENDLLSAIANAKIEGEELTQEFLDGSWLLIVFAGNDTTRNTMSGGIKLLHDNQDQKELLIKNPDYLQNFIHETVRCVSPVIHMRRTSLQETEIGGQRIG
;
A
#
# COMPACT_ATOMS: atom_id res chain seq x y z
N SER A 1 22.89 -20.36 -3.85
CA SER A 1 22.12 -20.00 -5.05
C SER A 1 20.75 -20.69 -5.12
N GLN A 2 20.67 -22.02 -4.88
CA GLN A 2 19.37 -22.73 -4.83
C GLN A 2 18.47 -22.30 -3.66
N GLU A 3 19.04 -22.07 -2.50
CA GLU A 3 18.28 -21.53 -1.34
C GLU A 3 17.74 -20.11 -1.59
N MET A 4 18.42 -19.33 -2.42
CA MET A 4 18.00 -17.96 -2.71
C MET A 4 16.95 -17.90 -3.82
N VAL A 5 17.06 -18.76 -4.84
CA VAL A 5 16.00 -18.95 -5.84
C VAL A 5 14.72 -19.46 -5.19
N ILE A 6 14.84 -20.36 -4.21
CA ILE A 6 13.73 -20.81 -3.38
C ILE A 6 13.14 -19.64 -2.55
N LYS A 7 13.96 -18.75 -2.01
CA LYS A 7 13.48 -17.55 -1.29
C LYS A 7 12.81 -16.52 -2.19
N MET A 8 13.20 -16.41 -3.46
CA MET A 8 12.53 -15.53 -4.42
C MET A 8 11.27 -16.16 -5.03
N SER A 9 11.20 -17.47 -5.14
CA SER A 9 10.08 -18.20 -5.74
C SER A 9 9.04 -18.70 -4.73
N SER A 10 9.46 -18.91 -3.51
CA SER A 10 8.60 -19.31 -2.40
C SER A 10 8.06 -18.13 -1.67
N GLY A 11 7.64 -17.09 -2.39
CA GLY A 11 6.97 -16.03 -1.66
C GLY A 11 6.35 -16.63 -0.40
N TYR A 12 6.53 -16.04 0.75
CA TYR A 12 6.08 -16.63 2.01
C TYR A 12 4.60 -16.95 1.89
N VAL A 13 4.33 -18.11 1.29
CA VAL A 13 3.00 -18.68 1.24
C VAL A 13 2.57 -18.77 2.69
N LEU A 14 1.42 -18.22 3.00
CA LEU A 14 0.70 -18.51 4.23
C LEU A 14 0.40 -19.99 4.25
N SER A 15 1.43 -20.80 4.52
CA SER A 15 1.27 -22.22 4.75
C SER A 15 0.54 -22.38 6.07
N ASP A 16 -0.16 -23.51 6.21
CA ASP A 16 -0.72 -23.91 7.49
C ASP A 16 0.32 -23.85 8.63
N GLU A 17 1.59 -23.98 8.30
CA GLU A 17 2.70 -23.88 9.23
C GLU A 17 2.90 -22.43 9.73
N VAL A 18 2.84 -21.43 8.87
CA VAL A 18 2.86 -20.01 9.26
C VAL A 18 1.59 -19.65 10.05
N LEU A 19 0.44 -20.18 9.64
CA LEU A 19 -0.82 -19.96 10.35
C LEU A 19 -0.86 -20.61 11.74
N LYS A 20 -0.08 -21.68 11.97
CA LYS A 20 0.09 -22.30 13.31
C LYS A 20 0.86 -21.43 14.28
N HIS A 21 1.63 -20.47 13.81
CA HIS A 21 2.36 -19.49 14.63
C HIS A 21 1.54 -18.23 14.94
N ARG A 22 0.22 -18.24 14.70
CA ARG A 22 -0.66 -17.13 15.12
C ARG A 22 -0.58 -16.98 16.63
N ILE A 23 -0.23 -15.77 17.05
CA ILE A 23 -0.24 -15.43 18.47
C ILE A 23 -1.58 -14.76 18.80
N ASN A 24 -2.34 -15.38 19.71
CA ASN A 24 -3.54 -14.77 20.28
C ASN A 24 -3.26 -14.13 21.63
N GLU A 25 -2.10 -14.44 22.19
CA GLU A 25 -1.61 -13.90 23.45
C GLU A 25 -0.13 -13.51 23.28
N PRO A 26 0.33 -12.43 23.96
CA PRO A 26 1.72 -12.04 23.90
C PRO A 26 2.61 -13.08 24.57
N ALA A 27 3.82 -13.31 24.03
CA ALA A 27 4.80 -14.22 24.60
C ALA A 27 5.31 -13.79 25.99
N PHE A 28 5.21 -12.50 26.30
CA PHE A 28 5.62 -11.91 27.59
C PHE A 28 4.49 -11.10 28.20
N PRO A 29 4.48 -10.91 29.54
CA PRO A 29 3.47 -10.09 30.20
C PRO A 29 3.42 -8.68 29.61
N LYS A 30 2.20 -8.17 29.48
CA LYS A 30 1.95 -6.79 29.06
C LYS A 30 2.39 -5.83 30.17
N ASN A 31 3.15 -4.80 29.83
CA ASN A 31 3.58 -3.78 30.80
C ASN A 31 2.42 -2.84 31.21
N SER A 32 1.40 -2.72 30.37
CA SER A 32 0.21 -1.92 30.65
C SER A 32 -1.00 -2.81 30.88
N SER A 33 -1.79 -2.47 31.90
CA SER A 33 -3.11 -3.06 32.14
C SER A 33 -4.24 -2.35 31.38
N PHE A 34 -3.90 -1.31 30.61
CA PHE A 34 -4.85 -0.58 29.80
C PHE A 34 -5.58 -1.49 28.82
N LYS A 35 -6.88 -1.35 28.73
CA LYS A 35 -7.74 -2.00 27.75
C LYS A 35 -8.47 -0.94 26.95
N ALA A 36 -8.28 -0.93 25.65
CA ALA A 36 -9.03 -0.06 24.77
C ALA A 36 -10.49 -0.53 24.65
N ASP A 37 -11.40 0.41 24.57
CA ASP A 37 -12.82 0.18 24.28
C ASP A 37 -13.13 0.15 22.78
N ARG A 38 -12.13 0.49 21.95
CA ARG A 38 -12.18 0.54 20.48
C ARG A 38 -11.18 -0.43 19.88
N SER A 39 -11.47 -0.91 18.67
CA SER A 39 -10.62 -1.83 17.92
C SER A 39 -10.07 -1.15 16.67
N LEU A 40 -8.78 -1.33 16.40
CA LEU A 40 -8.16 -0.90 15.12
C LEU A 40 -8.57 -1.81 13.94
N ASN A 41 -9.22 -2.94 14.22
CA ASN A 41 -9.81 -3.81 13.20
C ASN A 41 -11.25 -3.39 12.84
N ASP A 42 -11.83 -2.44 13.60
CA ASP A 42 -13.12 -1.86 13.27
C ASP A 42 -12.96 -0.82 12.15
N LEU A 43 -13.43 -1.16 10.97
CA LEU A 43 -13.33 -0.31 9.79
C LEU A 43 -14.12 1.00 9.92
N ASP A 44 -15.19 1.00 10.73
CA ASP A 44 -16.00 2.20 10.96
C ASP A 44 -15.23 3.26 11.75
N LEU A 45 -14.22 2.85 12.51
CA LEU A 45 -13.32 3.77 13.22
C LEU A 45 -12.65 4.79 12.28
N PHE A 46 -12.46 4.43 11.01
CA PHE A 46 -11.73 5.23 10.01
C PHE A 46 -12.63 6.03 9.06
N THR A 47 -13.94 5.92 9.17
CA THR A 47 -14.89 6.56 8.24
C THR A 47 -14.83 8.09 8.25
N SER A 48 -14.45 8.69 9.38
CA SER A 48 -14.28 10.13 9.51
C SER A 48 -12.82 10.61 9.38
N GLY A 49 -11.92 9.74 8.97
CA GLY A 49 -10.48 9.98 8.88
C GLY A 49 -9.69 9.23 9.95
N GLN A 50 -8.45 9.65 10.18
CA GLN A 50 -7.59 9.01 11.18
C GLN A 50 -8.14 9.20 12.60
N PRO A 51 -8.25 8.13 13.41
CA PRO A 51 -8.76 8.21 14.78
C PRO A 51 -7.68 8.77 15.74
N THR A 52 -7.37 10.06 15.59
CA THR A 52 -6.25 10.72 16.26
C THR A 52 -6.41 10.78 17.77
N ASP A 53 -7.64 10.86 18.26
CA ASP A 53 -7.98 10.79 19.68
C ASP A 53 -7.65 9.41 20.27
N PHE A 54 -7.96 8.34 19.55
CA PHE A 54 -7.63 6.98 19.96
C PHE A 54 -6.13 6.72 19.93
N TYR A 55 -5.43 7.19 18.90
CA TYR A 55 -3.97 7.11 18.89
C TYR A 55 -3.33 7.88 20.05
N LYS A 56 -3.90 9.02 20.45
CA LYS A 56 -3.45 9.77 21.61
C LYS A 56 -3.66 8.97 22.89
N GLU A 57 -4.83 8.40 23.07
CA GLU A 57 -5.17 7.57 24.22
C GLU A 57 -4.19 6.37 24.36
N LEU A 58 -3.89 5.68 23.27
CA LEU A 58 -2.90 4.62 23.26
C LEU A 58 -1.50 5.11 23.62
N ARG A 59 -1.06 6.25 23.08
CA ARG A 59 0.25 6.83 23.42
C ARG A 59 0.42 7.18 24.88
N GLU A 60 -0.65 7.64 25.50
CA GLU A 60 -0.66 8.06 26.91
C GLU A 60 -0.70 6.88 27.87
N ASN A 61 -1.45 5.82 27.55
CA ASN A 61 -1.74 4.72 28.46
C ASN A 61 -0.98 3.42 28.16
N ALA A 62 -0.75 3.12 26.90
CA ALA A 62 -0.07 1.91 26.42
C ALA A 62 0.61 2.17 25.06
N PRO A 63 1.74 2.89 25.02
CA PRO A 63 2.38 3.26 23.74
C PRO A 63 2.84 2.06 22.90
N VAL A 64 3.08 0.92 23.53
CA VAL A 64 3.25 -0.39 22.91
C VAL A 64 2.07 -1.23 23.39
N TYR A 65 1.02 -1.28 22.59
CA TYR A 65 -0.27 -1.87 22.94
C TYR A 65 -0.48 -3.21 22.25
N PHE A 66 -0.77 -4.27 23.00
CA PHE A 66 -1.18 -5.54 22.39
C PHE A 66 -2.67 -5.49 22.07
N HIS A 67 -2.97 -5.51 20.78
CA HIS A 67 -4.32 -5.58 20.24
C HIS A 67 -4.75 -7.05 20.19
N ASP A 68 -5.66 -7.42 21.07
CA ASP A 68 -6.20 -8.77 21.11
C ASP A 68 -7.06 -9.02 19.85
N PRO A 69 -7.04 -10.25 19.28
CA PRO A 69 -7.90 -10.57 18.16
C PRO A 69 -9.37 -10.55 18.57
N MET A 70 -10.23 -10.03 17.71
CA MET A 70 -11.67 -10.19 17.90
C MET A 70 -12.10 -11.63 17.60
N PRO A 71 -13.17 -12.16 18.20
CA PRO A 71 -13.60 -13.55 18.00
C PRO A 71 -13.87 -13.92 16.53
N THR A 72 -14.24 -12.94 15.71
CA THR A 72 -14.52 -13.08 14.28
C THR A 72 -13.35 -12.70 13.39
N ASP A 73 -12.26 -12.19 13.98
CA ASP A 73 -11.08 -11.81 13.23
C ASP A 73 -10.34 -13.03 12.68
N PRO A 74 -9.98 -13.04 11.40
CA PRO A 74 -9.07 -14.04 10.88
C PRO A 74 -7.62 -13.77 11.34
N GLU A 75 -7.36 -12.60 11.92
CA GLU A 75 -6.05 -12.17 12.34
C GLU A 75 -5.71 -12.57 13.77
N PRO A 76 -4.44 -12.90 14.05
CA PRO A 76 -3.96 -13.06 15.41
C PRO A 76 -3.88 -11.70 16.11
N GLY A 77 -3.60 -11.71 17.42
CA GLY A 77 -3.19 -10.51 18.13
C GLY A 77 -1.89 -9.93 17.56
N TYR A 78 -1.71 -8.63 17.76
CA TYR A 78 -0.50 -7.93 17.29
C TYR A 78 -0.18 -6.72 18.18
N TRP A 79 1.10 -6.33 18.15
CA TRP A 79 1.54 -5.13 18.85
C TRP A 79 1.31 -3.89 18.01
N VAL A 80 0.71 -2.87 18.60
CA VAL A 80 0.48 -1.54 18.03
C VAL A 80 1.50 -0.57 18.59
N LEU A 81 2.22 0.10 17.72
CA LEU A 81 3.18 1.15 18.07
C LEU A 81 2.61 2.51 17.67
N THR A 82 2.56 3.42 18.63
CA THR A 82 1.98 4.76 18.42
C THR A 82 2.97 5.91 18.66
N ARG A 83 4.19 5.63 19.14
CA ARG A 83 5.25 6.63 19.29
C ARG A 83 6.18 6.62 18.10
N HIS A 84 6.58 7.81 17.63
CA HIS A 84 7.47 7.97 16.50
C HIS A 84 8.82 7.25 16.69
N GLU A 85 9.42 7.34 17.87
CA GLU A 85 10.70 6.68 18.18
C GLU A 85 10.62 5.16 18.09
N ASP A 86 9.53 4.55 18.58
CA ASP A 86 9.32 3.10 18.54
C ASP A 86 9.10 2.63 17.09
N ILE A 87 8.28 3.36 16.32
CA ILE A 87 8.03 3.09 14.91
C ILE A 87 9.32 3.21 14.11
N LYS A 88 10.11 4.25 14.35
CA LYS A 88 11.40 4.46 13.70
C LYS A 88 12.38 3.35 14.05
N HIS A 89 12.45 2.96 15.33
CA HIS A 89 13.29 1.86 15.79
C HIS A 89 12.97 0.56 15.02
N VAL A 90 11.71 0.18 14.97
CA VAL A 90 11.26 -1.02 14.24
C VAL A 90 11.56 -0.94 12.76
N SER A 91 11.24 0.19 12.13
CA SER A 91 11.44 0.38 10.68
C SER A 91 12.92 0.33 10.27
N MET A 92 13.84 0.77 11.12
CA MET A 92 15.27 0.83 10.80
C MET A 92 16.06 -0.42 11.18
N ASN A 93 15.42 -1.42 11.76
CA ASN A 93 16.09 -2.64 12.21
C ASN A 93 15.55 -3.92 11.52
N PRO A 94 15.71 -4.05 10.19
CA PRO A 94 15.14 -5.17 9.43
C PRO A 94 15.74 -6.54 9.80
N LYS A 95 16.88 -6.58 10.47
CA LYS A 95 17.46 -7.82 10.98
C LYS A 95 16.71 -8.40 12.20
N ILE A 96 15.95 -7.55 12.89
CA ILE A 96 15.12 -7.93 14.03
C ILE A 96 13.64 -7.96 13.61
N PHE A 97 13.23 -7.00 12.81
CA PHE A 97 11.83 -6.78 12.41
C PHE A 97 11.70 -6.92 10.90
N SER A 98 11.33 -8.11 10.45
CA SER A 98 11.27 -8.46 9.03
C SER A 98 10.02 -7.88 8.36
N SER A 99 10.21 -7.35 7.14
CA SER A 99 9.12 -7.07 6.20
C SER A 99 8.73 -8.30 5.39
N GLN A 100 9.59 -9.31 5.34
CA GLN A 100 9.48 -10.46 4.47
C GLN A 100 8.81 -11.65 5.16
N TYR A 101 9.03 -11.82 6.48
CA TYR A 101 8.54 -12.98 7.22
C TYR A 101 7.02 -12.99 7.33
N ALA A 102 6.43 -14.18 7.34
CA ALA A 102 5.00 -14.44 7.45
C ALA A 102 4.18 -13.77 6.31
N THR A 103 3.42 -12.74 6.59
CA THR A 103 2.51 -12.08 5.66
C THR A 103 3.10 -10.86 4.95
N GLY A 104 4.38 -10.57 5.17
CA GLY A 104 4.96 -9.30 4.72
C GLY A 104 4.46 -8.12 5.56
N ASN A 105 4.47 -6.92 4.96
CA ASN A 105 4.19 -5.70 5.72
C ASN A 105 2.79 -5.09 5.52
N LEU A 106 2.00 -5.57 4.56
CA LEU A 106 0.68 -5.00 4.23
C LEU A 106 -0.47 -6.01 4.30
N LEU A 107 -0.19 -7.31 4.20
CA LEU A 107 -1.25 -8.31 4.17
C LEU A 107 -1.82 -8.60 5.55
N THR A 108 -3.13 -8.82 5.57
CA THR A 108 -3.83 -9.47 6.66
C THR A 108 -3.63 -10.99 6.59
N LEU A 109 -3.64 -11.67 7.73
CA LEU A 109 -3.58 -13.14 7.81
C LEU A 109 -4.93 -13.77 7.39
N GLY A 110 -5.36 -13.49 6.16
CA GLY A 110 -6.53 -14.17 5.59
C GLY A 110 -6.19 -15.56 5.09
N THR A 111 -7.21 -16.40 4.90
CA THR A 111 -7.05 -17.70 4.28
C THR A 111 -6.95 -17.57 2.76
N GLU A 112 -6.08 -18.36 2.15
CA GLU A 112 -5.90 -18.43 0.69
C GLU A 112 -7.19 -18.80 -0.05
N GLU A 113 -8.08 -19.55 0.61
CA GLU A 113 -9.31 -20.12 0.05
C GLU A 113 -10.30 -19.08 -0.51
N ASN A 114 -10.24 -17.83 -0.06
CA ASN A 114 -11.20 -16.78 -0.44
C ASN A 114 -10.58 -15.70 -1.34
N ARG A 115 -9.40 -15.95 -1.91
CA ARG A 115 -8.69 -14.96 -2.72
C ARG A 115 -8.33 -15.50 -4.09
N HIS A 116 -8.31 -14.63 -5.09
CA HIS A 116 -7.80 -14.99 -6.40
C HIS A 116 -6.32 -15.41 -6.27
N PRO A 117 -5.93 -16.62 -6.71
CA PRO A 117 -4.59 -17.18 -6.42
C PRO A 117 -3.44 -16.29 -6.90
N LYS A 118 -3.51 -15.75 -8.13
CA LYS A 118 -2.49 -14.84 -8.66
C LYS A 118 -2.41 -13.54 -7.86
N LEU A 119 -3.56 -12.96 -7.54
CA LEU A 119 -3.61 -11.71 -6.79
C LEU A 119 -3.03 -11.89 -5.38
N PHE A 120 -3.39 -12.96 -4.69
CA PHE A 120 -2.85 -13.27 -3.38
C PHE A 120 -1.33 -13.46 -3.42
N LYS A 121 -0.82 -14.29 -4.32
CA LYS A 121 0.61 -14.55 -4.45
C LYS A 121 1.39 -13.29 -4.81
N SER A 122 0.88 -12.50 -5.74
CA SER A 122 1.52 -11.26 -6.20
C SER A 122 1.52 -10.15 -5.14
N THR A 123 0.63 -10.19 -4.14
CA THR A 123 0.69 -9.26 -3.00
C THR A 123 1.80 -9.58 -2.01
N ILE A 124 2.47 -10.73 -2.14
CA ILE A 124 3.59 -11.15 -1.28
C ILE A 124 4.92 -10.98 -2.01
N ASP A 125 5.00 -11.34 -3.29
CA ASP A 125 6.24 -11.41 -4.06
C ASP A 125 6.61 -10.06 -4.68
N HIS A 126 6.95 -9.06 -3.86
CA HIS A 126 7.36 -7.75 -4.34
C HIS A 126 8.29 -7.01 -3.36
N MET A 127 8.85 -5.89 -3.81
CA MET A 127 9.89 -5.13 -3.10
C MET A 127 9.53 -4.73 -1.66
N LEU A 128 8.27 -4.43 -1.36
CA LEU A 128 7.85 -4.05 0.00
C LEU A 128 7.97 -5.20 1.01
N ASN A 129 7.98 -6.43 0.52
CA ASN A 129 8.08 -7.65 1.32
C ASN A 129 9.46 -8.29 1.25
N LEU A 130 10.49 -7.50 1.02
CA LEU A 130 11.89 -7.91 1.03
C LEU A 130 12.67 -7.22 2.14
N ASP A 131 13.68 -7.91 2.63
CA ASP A 131 14.66 -7.38 3.57
C ASP A 131 16.09 -7.44 3.00
N GLY A 132 17.03 -6.72 3.62
CA GLY A 132 18.46 -6.82 3.38
C GLY A 132 18.89 -6.53 1.94
N GLU A 133 19.84 -7.33 1.46
CA GLU A 133 20.49 -7.13 0.16
C GLU A 133 19.52 -7.27 -1.03
N MET A 134 18.53 -8.15 -0.93
CA MET A 134 17.52 -8.32 -1.98
C MET A 134 16.66 -7.05 -2.13
N HIS A 135 16.20 -6.47 -1.01
CA HIS A 135 15.48 -5.20 -1.01
C HIS A 135 16.33 -4.09 -1.62
N LEU A 136 17.58 -3.95 -1.16
CA LEU A 136 18.50 -2.92 -1.62
C LEU A 136 18.85 -3.10 -3.10
N GLY A 137 19.06 -4.33 -3.55
CA GLY A 137 19.33 -4.66 -4.95
C GLY A 137 18.20 -4.21 -5.87
N LEU A 138 16.97 -4.61 -5.56
CA LEU A 138 15.80 -4.24 -6.37
C LEU A 138 15.51 -2.73 -6.30
N ARG A 139 15.59 -2.14 -5.10
CA ARG A 139 15.41 -0.70 -4.91
C ARG A 139 16.41 0.13 -5.72
N LYS A 140 17.64 -0.35 -5.88
CA LYS A 140 18.67 0.31 -6.68
C LYS A 140 18.25 0.44 -8.15
N GLU A 141 17.57 -0.56 -8.71
CA GLU A 141 17.06 -0.52 -10.08
C GLU A 141 15.94 0.52 -10.26
N HIS A 142 15.17 0.82 -9.21
CA HIS A 142 14.12 1.83 -9.24
C HIS A 142 14.65 3.26 -9.10
N MET A 143 15.76 3.44 -8.38
CA MET A 143 16.29 4.76 -7.98
C MET A 143 16.48 5.76 -9.13
N PRO A 144 16.92 5.38 -10.34
CA PRO A 144 17.11 6.34 -11.44
C PRO A 144 15.86 7.15 -11.79
N PHE A 145 14.66 6.54 -11.65
CA PHE A 145 13.37 7.14 -12.02
C PHE A 145 12.79 8.07 -10.94
N PHE A 146 13.48 8.19 -9.81
CA PHE A 146 13.12 9.07 -8.69
C PHE A 146 14.20 10.11 -8.38
N LYS A 147 15.22 10.23 -9.25
CA LYS A 147 16.26 11.25 -9.13
C LYS A 147 15.80 12.59 -9.72
N PRO A 148 16.36 13.72 -9.23
CA PRO A 148 15.92 15.06 -9.64
C PRO A 148 15.84 15.25 -11.15
N GLY A 149 16.83 14.83 -11.93
CA GLY A 149 16.84 15.03 -13.38
C GLY A 149 15.66 14.34 -14.12
N PHE A 150 15.30 13.12 -13.73
CA PHE A 150 14.12 12.44 -14.28
C PHE A 150 12.83 13.13 -13.84
N VAL A 151 12.77 13.49 -12.55
CA VAL A 151 11.59 14.16 -11.97
C VAL A 151 11.36 15.54 -12.59
N GLU A 152 12.41 16.32 -12.90
CA GLU A 152 12.28 17.62 -13.56
C GLU A 152 11.65 17.51 -14.96
N ASP A 153 12.02 16.49 -15.74
CA ASP A 153 11.42 16.27 -17.05
C ASP A 153 9.97 15.78 -16.93
N LEU A 154 9.70 14.93 -15.96
CA LEU A 154 8.35 14.49 -15.64
C LEU A 154 7.48 15.68 -15.20
N GLN A 155 8.02 16.60 -14.40
CA GLN A 155 7.31 17.80 -13.92
C GLN A 155 6.75 18.64 -15.07
N LYS A 156 7.49 18.79 -16.16
CA LYS A 156 7.01 19.55 -17.34
C LYS A 156 5.75 18.94 -17.93
N LYS A 157 5.75 17.60 -18.06
CA LYS A 157 4.59 16.86 -18.57
C LYS A 157 3.39 16.92 -17.62
N VAL A 158 3.66 16.76 -16.33
CA VAL A 158 2.64 16.84 -15.28
C VAL A 158 2.02 18.24 -15.23
N SER A 159 2.83 19.30 -15.32
CA SER A 159 2.33 20.69 -15.34
C SER A 159 1.40 20.95 -16.53
N LEU A 160 1.74 20.43 -17.71
CA LEU A 160 0.87 20.51 -18.87
C LEU A 160 -0.44 19.76 -18.65
N LYS A 161 -0.37 18.55 -18.09
CA LYS A 161 -1.58 17.76 -17.77
C LYS A 161 -2.46 18.46 -16.76
N VAL A 162 -1.88 19.08 -15.72
CA VAL A 162 -2.63 19.89 -14.74
C VAL A 162 -3.37 21.03 -15.44
N SER A 163 -2.69 21.78 -16.32
CA SER A 163 -3.34 22.87 -17.08
C SER A 163 -4.53 22.35 -17.91
N GLN A 164 -4.37 21.21 -18.59
CA GLN A 164 -5.45 20.60 -19.36
C GLN A 164 -6.64 20.18 -18.49
N LEU A 165 -6.39 19.63 -17.31
CA LEU A 165 -7.45 19.25 -16.37
C LEU A 165 -8.17 20.48 -15.82
N LEU A 166 -7.45 21.55 -15.49
CA LEU A 166 -8.03 22.82 -15.03
C LEU A 166 -8.85 23.51 -16.12
N ASP A 167 -8.36 23.51 -17.36
CA ASP A 167 -9.10 24.04 -18.50
C ASP A 167 -10.40 23.25 -18.75
N HIS A 168 -10.37 21.93 -18.56
CA HIS A 168 -11.54 21.07 -18.69
C HIS A 168 -12.61 21.38 -17.64
N ILE A 169 -12.23 21.51 -16.36
CA ILE A 169 -13.19 21.76 -15.28
C ILE A 169 -13.64 23.22 -15.15
N SER A 170 -12.85 24.17 -15.64
CA SER A 170 -13.13 25.62 -15.49
C SER A 170 -14.52 26.04 -15.95
N PRO A 171 -15.07 25.59 -17.10
CA PRO A 171 -16.39 25.97 -17.55
C PRO A 171 -17.55 25.24 -16.84
N MET A 172 -17.25 24.21 -16.00
CA MET A 172 -18.31 23.42 -15.36
C MET A 172 -19.00 24.13 -14.19
N GLY A 173 -18.36 25.16 -13.60
CA GLY A 173 -18.86 25.87 -12.43
C GLY A 173 -18.67 25.08 -11.13
N GLU A 174 -19.02 23.81 -11.11
CA GLU A 174 -18.77 22.86 -10.03
C GLU A 174 -18.33 21.50 -10.61
N CYS A 175 -17.51 20.75 -9.87
CA CYS A 175 -17.07 19.42 -10.28
C CYS A 175 -16.74 18.52 -9.09
N ASN A 176 -16.69 17.22 -9.32
CA ASN A 176 -16.10 16.29 -8.38
C ASN A 176 -14.57 16.30 -8.58
N ILE A 177 -13.84 16.96 -7.69
CA ILE A 177 -12.39 17.12 -7.79
C ILE A 177 -11.65 15.78 -7.78
N VAL A 178 -12.23 14.73 -7.19
CA VAL A 178 -11.60 13.41 -7.15
C VAL A 178 -11.61 12.78 -8.54
N SER A 179 -12.77 12.67 -9.19
CA SER A 179 -12.88 12.06 -10.52
C SER A 179 -12.20 12.91 -11.61
N GLU A 180 -12.33 14.22 -11.52
CA GLU A 180 -11.87 15.11 -12.60
C GLU A 180 -10.36 15.42 -12.51
N VAL A 181 -9.75 15.42 -11.32
CA VAL A 181 -8.37 15.84 -11.14
C VAL A 181 -7.54 14.81 -10.37
N SER A 182 -7.92 14.51 -9.11
CA SER A 182 -7.07 13.75 -8.21
C SER A 182 -6.87 12.28 -8.63
N GLN A 183 -7.81 11.70 -9.36
CA GLN A 183 -7.70 10.36 -9.94
C GLN A 183 -6.90 10.37 -11.25
N GLN A 184 -7.06 11.40 -12.07
CA GLN A 184 -6.45 11.46 -13.38
C GLN A 184 -4.93 11.68 -13.33
N LEU A 185 -4.47 12.52 -12.41
CA LEU A 185 -3.10 12.96 -12.36
C LEU A 185 -2.11 11.86 -11.92
N PRO A 186 -2.39 11.06 -10.89
CA PRO A 186 -1.52 9.95 -10.51
C PRO A 186 -1.39 8.88 -11.60
N ILE A 187 -2.49 8.55 -12.28
CA ILE A 187 -2.49 7.57 -13.39
C ILE A 187 -1.63 8.08 -14.54
N PHE A 188 -1.79 9.35 -14.91
CA PHE A 188 -0.95 9.97 -15.94
C PHE A 188 0.54 9.92 -15.53
N THR A 189 0.86 10.37 -14.33
CA THR A 189 2.23 10.43 -13.82
C THR A 189 2.86 9.04 -13.75
N LEU A 190 2.12 8.07 -13.21
CA LEU A 190 2.56 6.68 -13.14
C LEU A 190 2.83 6.10 -14.53
N SER A 191 1.91 6.32 -15.49
CA SER A 191 2.06 5.85 -16.86
C SER A 191 3.30 6.41 -17.54
N GLU A 192 3.65 7.68 -17.29
CA GLU A 192 4.88 8.30 -17.78
C GLU A 192 6.14 7.66 -17.17
N ILE A 193 6.14 7.39 -15.86
CA ILE A 193 7.27 6.72 -15.17
C ILE A 193 7.45 5.28 -15.68
N LEU A 194 6.35 4.57 -15.89
CA LEU A 194 6.34 3.18 -16.33
C LEU A 194 6.62 3.01 -17.83
N GLY A 195 6.47 4.06 -18.63
CA GLY A 195 6.53 3.97 -20.08
C GLY A 195 5.34 3.21 -20.69
N ILE A 196 4.14 3.37 -20.11
CA ILE A 196 2.90 2.80 -20.63
C ILE A 196 2.43 3.62 -21.83
N PRO A 197 2.17 3.00 -22.99
CA PRO A 197 1.62 3.66 -24.16
C PRO A 197 0.31 4.38 -23.85
N GLU A 198 0.08 5.53 -24.48
CA GLU A 198 -1.10 6.36 -24.20
C GLU A 198 -2.41 5.59 -24.44
N ASP A 199 -2.48 4.79 -25.50
CA ASP A 199 -3.66 3.99 -25.84
C ASP A 199 -4.00 2.92 -24.78
N ASP A 200 -3.01 2.52 -23.95
CA ASP A 200 -3.21 1.51 -22.91
C ASP A 200 -3.54 2.09 -21.53
N ARG A 201 -3.41 3.41 -21.35
CA ARG A 201 -3.58 4.05 -20.03
C ARG A 201 -4.99 3.90 -19.46
N GLN A 202 -5.99 3.87 -20.34
CA GLN A 202 -7.38 3.66 -19.91
C GLN A 202 -7.60 2.26 -19.29
N LYS A 203 -6.85 1.27 -19.69
CA LYS A 203 -6.91 -0.06 -19.08
C LYS A 203 -6.51 -0.02 -17.61
N LEU A 204 -5.45 0.76 -17.28
CA LEU A 204 -5.03 0.92 -15.88
C LEU A 204 -6.16 1.53 -15.03
N VAL A 205 -6.82 2.56 -15.55
CA VAL A 205 -7.97 3.19 -14.89
C VAL A 205 -9.04 2.14 -14.58
N SER A 206 -9.43 1.37 -15.60
CA SER A 206 -10.50 0.37 -15.46
C SER A 206 -10.16 -0.72 -14.47
N TRP A 207 -8.91 -1.23 -14.48
CA TRP A 207 -8.50 -2.24 -13.50
C TRP A 207 -8.47 -1.70 -12.07
N MET A 208 -8.06 -0.46 -11.89
CA MET A 208 -8.01 0.15 -10.57
C MET A 208 -9.39 0.40 -9.98
N GLU A 209 -10.29 0.98 -10.77
CA GLU A 209 -11.68 1.17 -10.37
C GLU A 209 -12.35 -0.17 -10.00
N PHE A 210 -12.06 -1.20 -10.77
CA PHE A 210 -12.60 -2.53 -10.53
C PHE A 210 -12.05 -3.16 -9.25
N LEU A 211 -10.75 -3.02 -8.99
CA LEU A 211 -10.11 -3.53 -7.77
C LEU A 211 -10.57 -2.76 -6.52
N GLU A 212 -10.81 -1.46 -6.63
CA GLU A 212 -11.42 -0.66 -5.56
C GLU A 212 -12.83 -1.13 -5.23
N LEU A 213 -13.63 -1.39 -6.25
CA LEU A 213 -14.99 -1.94 -6.08
C LEU A 213 -14.95 -3.31 -5.40
N ALA A 214 -14.00 -4.17 -5.79
CA ALA A 214 -13.82 -5.48 -5.17
C ALA A 214 -13.40 -5.38 -3.68
N GLN A 215 -12.54 -4.41 -3.34
CA GLN A 215 -12.19 -4.13 -1.94
C GLN A 215 -13.41 -3.65 -1.15
N TYR A 216 -14.22 -2.78 -1.70
CA TYR A 216 -15.45 -2.34 -1.06
C TYR A 216 -16.38 -3.50 -0.72
N PHE A 217 -16.62 -4.40 -1.66
CA PHE A 217 -17.44 -5.59 -1.40
C PHE A 217 -16.82 -6.51 -0.34
N ALA A 218 -15.50 -6.68 -0.34
CA ALA A 218 -14.81 -7.48 0.68
C ALA A 218 -14.97 -6.87 2.08
N VAL A 219 -14.88 -5.56 2.21
CA VAL A 219 -15.12 -4.83 3.45
C VAL A 219 -16.56 -5.01 3.94
N GLU A 220 -17.55 -4.86 3.07
CA GLU A 220 -18.95 -5.04 3.42
C GLU A 220 -19.25 -6.49 3.90
N GLN A 221 -18.64 -7.49 3.31
CA GLN A 221 -18.76 -8.87 3.77
C GLN A 221 -18.16 -9.08 5.17
N ILE A 222 -17.02 -8.44 5.45
CA ILE A 222 -16.39 -8.49 6.78
C ILE A 222 -17.32 -7.84 7.82
N LYS A 223 -17.89 -6.66 7.51
CA LYS A 223 -18.83 -5.97 8.39
C LYS A 223 -20.05 -6.82 8.69
N GLN A 224 -20.69 -7.38 7.65
CA GLN A 224 -21.85 -8.26 7.80
C GLN A 224 -21.55 -9.47 8.70
N LYS A 225 -20.37 -10.08 8.51
CA LYS A 225 -19.92 -11.20 9.33
C LYS A 225 -19.73 -10.79 10.80
N ASN A 226 -19.16 -9.63 11.06
CA ASN A 226 -18.95 -9.10 12.41
C ASN A 226 -20.28 -8.77 13.11
N GLU A 227 -21.30 -8.39 12.34
CA GLU A 227 -22.67 -8.13 12.84
C GLU A 227 -23.50 -9.42 13.00
N GLY A 228 -22.92 -10.60 12.74
CA GLY A 228 -23.62 -11.89 12.79
C GLY A 228 -24.63 -12.09 11.67
N ILE A 229 -24.55 -11.29 10.60
CA ILE A 229 -25.36 -11.42 9.41
C ILE A 229 -24.70 -12.46 8.51
N SER A 230 -25.48 -13.43 8.00
CA SER A 230 -24.99 -14.34 6.98
C SER A 230 -24.55 -13.53 5.76
N ALA A 231 -23.24 -13.48 5.51
CA ALA A 231 -22.72 -12.83 4.33
C ALA A 231 -23.36 -13.45 3.10
N THR A 232 -24.01 -12.64 2.28
CA THR A 232 -24.51 -13.08 0.97
C THR A 232 -23.31 -13.48 0.12
N SER A 233 -23.31 -14.71 -0.38
CA SER A 233 -22.28 -15.11 -1.35
C SER A 233 -22.32 -14.16 -2.54
N PRO A 234 -21.16 -13.68 -3.02
CA PRO A 234 -21.12 -12.83 -4.20
C PRO A 234 -21.80 -13.54 -5.39
N ASP A 235 -22.47 -12.77 -6.23
CA ASP A 235 -23.03 -13.28 -7.46
C ASP A 235 -21.94 -13.99 -8.29
N PRO A 236 -22.18 -15.23 -8.75
CA PRO A 236 -21.24 -15.96 -9.61
C PRO A 236 -20.78 -15.17 -10.84
N GLU A 237 -21.66 -14.36 -11.43
CA GLU A 237 -21.28 -13.48 -12.56
C GLU A 237 -20.27 -12.41 -12.13
N MET A 238 -20.44 -11.83 -10.95
CA MET A 238 -19.49 -10.86 -10.39
C MET A 238 -18.13 -11.50 -10.06
N ILE A 239 -18.12 -12.72 -9.53
CA ILE A 239 -16.88 -13.48 -9.29
C ILE A 239 -16.17 -13.75 -10.61
N ASN A 240 -16.91 -14.19 -11.63
CA ASN A 240 -16.33 -14.45 -12.95
C ASN A 240 -15.76 -13.18 -13.59
N LEU A 241 -16.49 -12.07 -13.50
CA LEU A 241 -16.01 -10.77 -13.97
C LEU A 241 -14.73 -10.35 -13.23
N PHE A 242 -14.70 -10.51 -11.91
CA PHE A 242 -13.51 -10.23 -11.11
C PHE A 242 -12.30 -11.05 -11.56
N ASN A 243 -12.47 -12.35 -11.70
CA ASN A 243 -11.40 -13.23 -12.15
C ASN A 243 -10.89 -12.85 -13.54
N THR A 244 -11.80 -12.53 -14.46
CA THR A 244 -11.47 -12.10 -15.81
C THR A 244 -10.64 -10.80 -15.80
N MET A 245 -11.06 -9.79 -15.04
CA MET A 245 -10.34 -8.51 -14.94
C MET A 245 -8.96 -8.67 -14.30
N VAL A 246 -8.84 -9.51 -13.28
CA VAL A 246 -7.54 -9.84 -12.67
C VAL A 246 -6.63 -10.54 -13.66
N ASP A 247 -7.15 -11.53 -14.39
CA ASP A 247 -6.35 -12.23 -15.41
C ASP A 247 -5.90 -11.29 -16.54
N GLU A 248 -6.77 -10.43 -17.05
CA GLU A 248 -6.42 -9.44 -18.06
C GLU A 248 -5.31 -8.48 -17.58
N MET A 249 -5.39 -8.03 -16.32
CA MET A 249 -4.38 -7.16 -15.73
C MET A 249 -2.99 -7.84 -15.67
N PHE A 250 -2.93 -9.09 -15.25
CA PHE A 250 -1.67 -9.84 -15.20
C PHE A 250 -1.15 -10.24 -16.56
N ASP A 251 -2.02 -10.59 -17.50
CA ASP A 251 -1.64 -10.91 -18.88
C ASP A 251 -1.06 -9.68 -19.57
N TYR A 252 -1.64 -8.51 -19.35
CA TYR A 252 -1.06 -7.26 -19.83
C TYR A 252 0.29 -6.96 -19.18
N GLY A 253 0.42 -7.12 -17.86
CA GLY A 253 1.67 -6.94 -17.13
C GLY A 253 2.79 -7.84 -17.70
N LYS A 254 2.48 -9.10 -17.92
CA LYS A 254 3.39 -10.07 -18.54
C LYS A 254 3.77 -9.64 -19.96
N TYR A 255 2.81 -9.23 -20.76
CA TYR A 255 3.04 -8.75 -22.13
C TYR A 255 3.97 -7.53 -22.15
N ILE A 256 3.66 -6.50 -21.35
CA ILE A 256 4.43 -5.24 -21.37
C ILE A 256 5.84 -5.43 -20.83
N LEU A 257 6.02 -6.21 -19.76
CA LEU A 257 7.33 -6.54 -19.20
C LEU A 257 8.19 -7.33 -20.18
N HIS A 258 7.60 -8.31 -20.89
CA HIS A 258 8.31 -9.05 -21.94
C HIS A 258 8.72 -8.13 -23.11
N LYS A 259 7.82 -7.23 -23.54
CA LYS A 259 8.12 -6.23 -24.58
C LYS A 259 9.28 -5.32 -24.16
N LYS A 260 9.27 -4.82 -22.91
CA LYS A 260 10.31 -3.95 -22.36
C LYS A 260 11.63 -4.69 -22.11
N ARG A 261 11.61 -5.99 -21.84
CA ARG A 261 12.83 -6.81 -21.78
C ARG A 261 13.52 -6.91 -23.12
N ASN A 262 12.75 -7.13 -24.19
CA ASN A 262 13.29 -7.27 -25.55
C ASN A 262 13.67 -5.94 -26.19
N ASN A 263 12.98 -4.86 -25.85
CA ASN A 263 13.21 -3.52 -26.36
C ASN A 263 13.21 -2.54 -25.19
N PRO A 264 14.30 -2.46 -24.42
CA PRO A 264 14.36 -1.60 -23.24
C PRO A 264 14.37 -0.13 -23.62
N GLU A 265 13.62 0.66 -22.88
CA GLU A 265 13.54 2.11 -22.96
C GLU A 265 13.97 2.74 -21.61
N ASN A 266 14.03 4.07 -21.56
CA ASN A 266 14.36 4.76 -20.31
C ASN A 266 13.11 4.94 -19.43
N ASP A 267 12.60 3.81 -18.94
CA ASP A 267 11.42 3.76 -18.07
C ASP A 267 11.55 2.67 -16.98
N LEU A 268 10.70 2.76 -15.97
CA LEU A 268 10.77 1.87 -14.80
C LEU A 268 10.43 0.42 -15.16
N LEU A 269 9.51 0.17 -16.09
CA LEU A 269 9.18 -1.22 -16.50
C LEU A 269 10.36 -1.88 -17.22
N SER A 270 11.11 -1.14 -18.04
CA SER A 270 12.33 -1.64 -18.65
C SER A 270 13.39 -2.01 -17.61
N ALA A 271 13.54 -1.18 -16.56
CA ALA A 271 14.47 -1.48 -15.48
C ALA A 271 14.05 -2.74 -14.70
N ILE A 272 12.78 -2.88 -14.36
CA ILE A 272 12.26 -4.06 -13.64
C ILE A 272 12.37 -5.32 -14.50
N ALA A 273 11.98 -5.25 -15.76
CA ALA A 273 12.01 -6.38 -16.65
C ALA A 273 13.44 -6.95 -16.87
N ASN A 274 14.46 -6.10 -16.73
CA ASN A 274 15.87 -6.45 -16.88
C ASN A 274 16.65 -6.49 -15.57
N ALA A 275 15.98 -6.29 -14.43
CA ALA A 275 16.62 -6.30 -13.12
C ALA A 275 17.23 -7.68 -12.82
N LYS A 276 18.41 -7.65 -12.21
CA LYS A 276 19.10 -8.84 -11.73
C LYS A 276 19.47 -8.66 -10.27
N ILE A 277 19.18 -9.68 -9.47
CA ILE A 277 19.61 -9.74 -8.08
C ILE A 277 20.63 -10.85 -7.96
N GLU A 278 21.85 -10.52 -7.52
CA GLU A 278 22.99 -11.43 -7.44
C GLU A 278 23.31 -12.16 -8.78
N GLY A 279 23.04 -11.48 -9.90
CA GLY A 279 23.28 -12.00 -11.24
C GLY A 279 22.13 -12.79 -11.87
N GLU A 280 21.11 -13.13 -11.08
CA GLU A 280 19.93 -13.87 -11.53
C GLU A 280 18.79 -12.93 -11.92
N GLU A 281 18.06 -13.25 -12.98
CA GLU A 281 16.88 -12.53 -13.41
C GLU A 281 15.71 -12.74 -12.43
N LEU A 282 14.82 -11.75 -12.34
CA LEU A 282 13.59 -11.90 -11.53
C LEU A 282 12.70 -13.02 -12.09
N THR A 283 12.16 -13.84 -11.19
CA THR A 283 11.16 -14.85 -11.58
C THR A 283 9.87 -14.21 -12.07
N GLN A 284 9.03 -14.95 -12.80
CA GLN A 284 7.75 -14.44 -13.29
C GLN A 284 6.83 -14.02 -12.12
N GLU A 285 6.83 -14.79 -11.05
CA GLU A 285 6.04 -14.47 -9.84
C GLU A 285 6.46 -13.12 -9.26
N PHE A 286 7.75 -12.86 -9.20
CA PHE A 286 8.28 -11.60 -8.71
C PHE A 286 8.03 -10.43 -9.66
N LEU A 287 8.01 -10.69 -10.97
CA LEU A 287 7.61 -9.70 -11.98
C LEU A 287 6.13 -9.37 -11.86
N ASP A 288 5.27 -10.37 -11.66
CA ASP A 288 3.84 -10.20 -11.45
C ASP A 288 3.56 -9.39 -10.16
N GLY A 289 4.28 -9.70 -9.08
CA GLY A 289 4.20 -8.95 -7.83
C GLY A 289 4.67 -7.50 -7.97
N SER A 290 5.77 -7.28 -8.69
CA SER A 290 6.28 -5.93 -8.98
C SER A 290 5.30 -5.12 -9.83
N TRP A 291 4.70 -5.74 -10.83
CA TRP A 291 3.65 -5.13 -11.66
C TRP A 291 2.45 -4.70 -10.81
N LEU A 292 1.91 -5.62 -10.02
CA LEU A 292 0.79 -5.35 -9.13
C LEU A 292 1.10 -4.22 -8.14
N LEU A 293 2.25 -4.29 -7.46
CA LEU A 293 2.69 -3.27 -6.51
C LEU A 293 2.70 -1.88 -7.13
N ILE A 294 3.30 -1.74 -8.30
CA ILE A 294 3.48 -0.43 -8.93
C ILE A 294 2.14 0.14 -9.38
N VAL A 295 1.28 -0.68 -9.97
CA VAL A 295 -0.06 -0.25 -10.41
C VAL A 295 -0.85 0.26 -9.21
N PHE A 296 -0.83 -0.46 -8.08
CA PHE A 296 -1.57 -0.05 -6.89
C PHE A 296 -0.93 1.12 -6.14
N ALA A 297 0.37 1.01 -5.82
CA ALA A 297 1.02 1.94 -4.93
C ALA A 297 1.13 3.35 -5.51
N GLY A 298 1.23 3.47 -6.82
CA GLY A 298 1.43 4.76 -7.48
C GLY A 298 0.16 5.62 -7.63
N ASN A 299 -1.02 5.05 -7.45
CA ASN A 299 -2.27 5.77 -7.70
C ASN A 299 -2.99 6.18 -6.42
N ASP A 300 -3.43 5.22 -5.62
CA ASP A 300 -4.35 5.45 -4.51
C ASP A 300 -3.80 6.41 -3.45
N THR A 301 -2.55 6.24 -3.07
CA THR A 301 -1.89 7.09 -2.07
C THR A 301 -1.78 8.54 -2.52
N THR A 302 -1.42 8.77 -3.78
CA THR A 302 -1.29 10.12 -4.34
C THR A 302 -2.65 10.78 -4.53
N ARG A 303 -3.64 10.04 -5.04
CA ARG A 303 -5.04 10.49 -5.17
C ARG A 303 -5.60 10.95 -3.82
N ASN A 304 -5.46 10.13 -2.80
CA ASN A 304 -5.97 10.44 -1.46
C ASN A 304 -5.23 11.61 -0.83
N THR A 305 -3.92 11.72 -1.02
CA THR A 305 -3.13 12.87 -0.55
C THR A 305 -3.58 14.17 -1.21
N MET A 306 -3.77 14.17 -2.52
CA MET A 306 -4.23 15.36 -3.25
C MET A 306 -5.63 15.79 -2.83
N SER A 307 -6.57 14.85 -2.80
CA SER A 307 -7.96 15.12 -2.39
C SER A 307 -8.04 15.61 -0.95
N GLY A 308 -7.31 14.96 -0.05
CA GLY A 308 -7.21 15.36 1.36
C GLY A 308 -6.56 16.72 1.54
N GLY A 309 -5.52 17.04 0.76
CA GLY A 309 -4.88 18.35 0.78
C GLY A 309 -5.83 19.49 0.36
N ILE A 310 -6.62 19.28 -0.69
CA ILE A 310 -7.65 20.25 -1.11
C ILE A 310 -8.70 20.44 -0.01
N LYS A 311 -9.15 19.34 0.62
CA LYS A 311 -10.07 19.39 1.73
C LYS A 311 -9.49 20.16 2.93
N LEU A 312 -8.23 19.88 3.29
CA LEU A 312 -7.54 20.59 4.38
C LEU A 312 -7.44 22.09 4.11
N LEU A 313 -7.15 22.53 2.89
CA LEU A 313 -7.17 23.95 2.52
C LEU A 313 -8.57 24.56 2.55
N HIS A 314 -9.60 23.77 2.24
CA HIS A 314 -10.99 24.22 2.37
C HIS A 314 -11.36 24.43 3.84
N ASP A 315 -11.01 23.51 4.70
CA ASP A 315 -11.33 23.53 6.12
C ASP A 315 -10.50 24.58 6.90
N ASN A 316 -9.35 25.01 6.36
CA ASN A 316 -8.40 25.94 6.98
C ASN A 316 -8.12 27.14 6.06
N GLN A 317 -9.09 28.05 5.95
CA GLN A 317 -9.04 29.18 5.00
C GLN A 317 -7.84 30.12 5.26
N ASP A 318 -7.43 30.33 6.51
CA ASP A 318 -6.26 31.10 6.88
C ASP A 318 -4.97 30.50 6.30
N GLN A 319 -4.82 29.18 6.32
CA GLN A 319 -3.67 28.48 5.74
C GLN A 319 -3.69 28.51 4.21
N LYS A 320 -4.89 28.44 3.60
CA LYS A 320 -5.06 28.62 2.16
C LYS A 320 -4.63 30.01 1.71
N GLU A 321 -5.06 31.06 2.41
CA GLU A 321 -4.64 32.44 2.12
C GLU A 321 -3.14 32.64 2.30
N LEU A 322 -2.56 32.07 3.35
CA LEU A 322 -1.14 32.12 3.60
C LEU A 322 -0.35 31.48 2.46
N LEU A 323 -0.75 30.31 2.00
CA LEU A 323 -0.12 29.61 0.87
C LEU A 323 -0.21 30.42 -0.44
N ILE A 324 -1.39 31.02 -0.72
CA ILE A 324 -1.59 31.87 -1.92
C ILE A 324 -0.66 33.09 -1.87
N LYS A 325 -0.54 33.73 -0.71
CA LYS A 325 0.33 34.92 -0.54
C LYS A 325 1.83 34.58 -0.56
N ASN A 326 2.19 33.36 -0.16
CA ASN A 326 3.58 32.90 -0.03
C ASN A 326 3.77 31.50 -0.64
N PRO A 327 3.91 31.40 -1.98
CA PRO A 327 4.06 30.11 -2.68
C PRO A 327 5.28 29.28 -2.20
N ASP A 328 6.28 29.90 -1.57
CA ASP A 328 7.46 29.21 -1.01
C ASP A 328 7.09 28.21 0.11
N TYR A 329 5.90 28.36 0.71
CA TYR A 329 5.39 27.38 1.68
C TYR A 329 4.81 26.10 1.05
N LEU A 330 4.85 25.96 -0.27
CA LEU A 330 4.29 24.78 -0.95
C LEU A 330 4.90 23.46 -0.45
N GLN A 331 6.21 23.42 -0.23
CA GLN A 331 6.86 22.21 0.31
C GLN A 331 6.38 21.88 1.74
N ASN A 332 6.24 22.88 2.58
CA ASN A 332 5.71 22.71 3.94
C ASN A 332 4.25 22.20 3.88
N PHE A 333 3.43 22.76 2.99
CA PHE A 333 2.06 22.31 2.76
C PHE A 333 1.99 20.85 2.32
N ILE A 334 2.85 20.43 1.38
CA ILE A 334 2.91 19.04 0.92
C ILE A 334 3.25 18.10 2.08
N HIS A 335 4.29 18.41 2.86
CA HIS A 335 4.67 17.59 4.03
C HIS A 335 3.56 17.52 5.08
N GLU A 336 2.92 18.63 5.37
CA GLU A 336 1.82 18.67 6.33
C GLU A 336 0.59 17.93 5.82
N THR A 337 0.29 18.02 4.53
CA THR A 337 -0.78 17.24 3.89
C THR A 337 -0.52 15.74 4.03
N VAL A 338 0.67 15.27 3.71
CA VAL A 338 1.03 13.84 3.86
C VAL A 338 0.91 13.41 5.32
N ARG A 339 1.34 14.23 6.27
CA ARG A 339 1.22 13.96 7.70
C ARG A 339 -0.23 13.83 8.16
N CYS A 340 -1.10 14.76 7.75
CA CYS A 340 -2.50 14.81 8.16
C CYS A 340 -3.35 13.72 7.50
N VAL A 341 -3.15 13.50 6.20
CA VAL A 341 -3.93 12.51 5.43
C VAL A 341 -3.48 11.10 5.76
N SER A 342 -2.15 10.85 5.85
CA SER A 342 -1.57 9.52 6.12
C SER A 342 -2.26 8.42 5.29
N PRO A 343 -2.16 8.44 3.95
CA PRO A 343 -2.96 7.56 3.09
C PRO A 343 -2.66 6.08 3.30
N VAL A 344 -1.48 5.74 3.80
CA VAL A 344 -1.14 4.39 4.29
C VAL A 344 -1.29 4.41 5.81
N ILE A 345 -2.36 3.79 6.29
CA ILE A 345 -2.78 3.86 7.69
C ILE A 345 -1.80 3.12 8.61
N HIS A 346 -1.30 1.97 8.18
CA HIS A 346 -0.41 1.13 8.97
C HIS A 346 0.59 0.38 8.10
N MET A 347 1.68 -0.03 8.71
CA MET A 347 2.65 -0.98 8.18
C MET A 347 2.92 -2.05 9.24
N ARG A 348 3.31 -3.25 8.80
CA ARG A 348 3.58 -4.38 9.69
C ARG A 348 5.04 -4.80 9.61
N ARG A 349 5.50 -5.41 10.68
CA ARG A 349 6.76 -6.15 10.76
C ARG A 349 6.55 -7.38 11.62
N THR A 350 7.33 -8.41 11.36
CA THR A 350 7.37 -9.61 12.21
C THR A 350 8.70 -9.65 12.96
N SER A 351 8.64 -9.78 14.27
CA SER A 351 9.84 -9.98 15.09
C SER A 351 10.46 -11.35 14.77
N LEU A 352 11.77 -11.38 14.54
CA LEU A 352 12.53 -12.62 14.28
C LEU A 352 13.20 -13.19 15.53
N GLN A 353 13.16 -12.46 16.62
CA GLN A 353 13.78 -12.84 17.91
C GLN A 353 13.13 -12.07 19.05
N GLU A 354 13.36 -12.54 20.26
CA GLU A 354 13.02 -11.77 21.45
C GLU A 354 13.70 -10.41 21.44
N THR A 355 12.93 -9.37 21.73
CA THR A 355 13.39 -7.97 21.73
C THR A 355 12.58 -7.13 22.70
N GLU A 356 12.93 -5.85 22.81
CA GLU A 356 12.24 -4.88 23.62
C GLU A 356 11.91 -3.64 22.80
N ILE A 357 10.69 -3.13 22.93
CA ILE A 357 10.24 -1.88 22.32
C ILE A 357 9.55 -1.04 23.40
N GLY A 358 10.05 0.18 23.63
CA GLY A 358 9.46 1.09 24.62
C GLY A 358 9.34 0.49 26.04
N GLY A 359 10.26 -0.40 26.41
CA GLY A 359 10.25 -1.11 27.70
C GLY A 359 9.37 -2.37 27.73
N GLN A 360 8.64 -2.69 26.65
CA GLN A 360 7.83 -3.90 26.52
C GLN A 360 8.63 -5.01 25.84
N ARG A 361 8.75 -6.16 26.49
CA ARG A 361 9.34 -7.35 25.86
C ARG A 361 8.38 -7.96 24.83
N ILE A 362 8.92 -8.30 23.67
CA ILE A 362 8.21 -8.86 22.51
C ILE A 362 8.94 -10.12 22.06
N GLY A 363 8.19 -11.18 21.72
CA GLY A 363 8.72 -12.44 21.19
C GLY A 363 8.29 -12.67 19.75
#